data_535b62cf7ea699a42f15e6ab3fb0a4ba
#
_entry.id   535b62cf7ea699a42f15e6ab3fb0a4ba
#
_cell.length_a   1.000
_cell.length_b   1.000
_cell.length_c   1.000
_cell.angle_alpha   90.00
_cell.angle_beta   90.00
_cell.angle_gamma   90.00
#
_symmetry.space_group_name_H-M   'P 1'
#
loop_
_entity.id
_entity.type
_entity.pdbx_description
1 polymer ?
#
loop_
_entity_poly.entity_id
_entity_poly.type
_entity_poly.pdbx_seq_one_letter_code
_entity_poly.pdbx_strand_id
1 'polypeptide(L)'
;MRYFNQIIIGAGFFCSSFAYAIDFYADALYWQASETVDWALTNNLRLPNQIIAYKTIDFDFAPGFRIGAGLQKADWNIKAFYTRYSVQAHATTHDNVISAFMPSKFVETFYQSATVKFTIDYSIFDLDLNKSIQVGESLNISPLIGLKGGAINQRINTGYYGLVSVLEQVTNNFTGFGPKIGLESQWLFYNKNALRYSLIADFATSYMWGKWSIYDTLIRNDSAQIGSVIVGKRDLGALSLQGLVGIKMDYKKYSVKIGYEISDWFNQFQVFDNATGTHTNDLVLQGATLAFKYHC
;
A
#
# COMPACT_ATOMS: atom_id res chain seq x y z
N MET A 1 -24.82 -16.73 6.60
CA MET A 1 -24.36 -17.93 7.31
C MET A 1 -24.24 -19.20 6.45
N ARG A 2 -25.08 -19.45 5.42
CA ARG A 2 -24.99 -20.67 4.58
C ARG A 2 -23.74 -20.75 3.66
N TYR A 3 -23.20 -19.63 3.21
CA TYR A 3 -22.02 -19.61 2.33
C TYR A 3 -20.69 -19.83 3.06
N PHE A 4 -20.60 -19.50 4.35
CA PHE A 4 -19.41 -19.70 5.15
C PHE A 4 -19.12 -21.20 5.39
N ASN A 5 -20.17 -22.01 5.56
CA ASN A 5 -20.04 -23.46 5.73
C ASN A 5 -19.60 -24.19 4.44
N GLN A 6 -19.94 -23.65 3.25
CA GLN A 6 -19.52 -24.26 1.98
C GLN A 6 -18.05 -24.05 1.66
N ILE A 7 -17.47 -22.91 2.09
CA ILE A 7 -16.03 -22.65 1.92
C ILE A 7 -15.19 -23.57 2.82
N ILE A 8 -15.65 -23.83 4.04
CA ILE A 8 -14.98 -24.74 4.99
C ILE A 8 -15.02 -26.19 4.49
N ILE A 9 -16.14 -26.62 3.90
CA ILE A 9 -16.29 -27.97 3.35
C ILE A 9 -15.43 -28.18 2.09
N GLY A 10 -15.31 -27.15 1.23
CA GLY A 10 -14.44 -27.19 0.04
C GLY A 10 -12.94 -27.30 0.38
N ALA A 11 -12.47 -26.62 1.44
CA ALA A 11 -11.10 -26.72 1.91
C ALA A 11 -10.75 -28.10 2.50
N GLY A 12 -11.71 -28.76 3.13
CA GLY A 12 -11.52 -30.10 3.74
C GLY A 12 -11.29 -31.22 2.73
N PHE A 13 -11.79 -31.10 1.49
CA PHE A 13 -11.64 -32.15 0.47
C PHE A 13 -10.27 -32.13 -0.23
N PHE A 14 -9.55 -31.01 -0.22
CA PHE A 14 -8.21 -30.91 -0.82
C PHE A 14 -7.09 -31.48 0.07
N CYS A 15 -7.31 -31.66 1.36
CA CYS A 15 -6.27 -32.08 2.29
C CYS A 15 -5.96 -33.58 2.32
N SER A 16 -6.74 -34.42 1.67
CA SER A 16 -6.64 -35.90 1.85
C SER A 16 -5.65 -36.63 0.94
N SER A 17 -4.94 -35.93 0.03
CA SER A 17 -4.14 -36.60 -1.00
C SER A 17 -2.65 -36.21 -1.06
N PHE A 18 -2.17 -35.29 -0.23
CA PHE A 18 -0.79 -34.83 -0.28
C PHE A 18 -0.01 -35.16 0.99
N ALA A 19 1.20 -35.69 0.83
CA ALA A 19 2.18 -35.92 1.93
C ALA A 19 2.78 -34.59 2.48
N TYR A 20 2.16 -33.44 2.20
CA TYR A 20 2.55 -32.13 2.64
C TYR A 20 1.45 -31.54 3.52
N ALA A 21 1.83 -30.86 4.59
CA ALA A 21 0.89 -30.05 5.36
C ALA A 21 0.56 -28.76 4.58
N ILE A 22 -0.72 -28.51 4.42
CA ILE A 22 -1.20 -27.32 3.72
C ILE A 22 -1.69 -26.30 4.75
N ASP A 23 -1.23 -25.07 4.63
CA ASP A 23 -1.67 -23.94 5.43
C ASP A 23 -2.56 -23.03 4.60
N PHE A 24 -3.63 -22.52 5.19
CA PHE A 24 -4.46 -21.46 4.62
C PHE A 24 -4.38 -20.21 5.49
N TYR A 25 -4.28 -19.06 4.85
CA TYR A 25 -4.13 -17.76 5.50
C TYR A 25 -5.24 -16.81 5.08
N ALA A 26 -5.76 -16.04 6.03
CA ALA A 26 -6.71 -14.97 5.77
C ALA A 26 -6.47 -13.83 6.78
N ASP A 27 -6.06 -12.68 6.28
CA ASP A 27 -5.77 -11.50 7.11
C ASP A 27 -6.79 -10.40 6.81
N ALA A 28 -7.30 -9.78 7.87
CA ALA A 28 -8.02 -8.53 7.82
C ALA A 28 -7.03 -7.39 8.14
N LEU A 29 -6.99 -6.41 7.26
CA LEU A 29 -6.10 -5.26 7.34
C LEU A 29 -6.95 -4.03 7.67
N TYR A 30 -6.46 -3.18 8.57
CA TYR A 30 -7.05 -1.87 8.84
C TYR A 30 -5.93 -0.86 8.85
N TRP A 31 -5.61 -0.36 7.65
CA TRP A 31 -4.44 0.44 7.37
C TRP A 31 -4.82 1.86 7.02
N GLN A 32 -3.88 2.77 7.27
CA GLN A 32 -3.87 4.13 6.78
C GLN A 32 -2.76 4.28 5.75
N ALA A 33 -3.06 4.93 4.63
CA ALA A 33 -2.04 5.40 3.72
C ALA A 33 -1.50 6.75 4.19
N SER A 34 -0.21 6.96 4.06
CA SER A 34 0.44 8.26 4.26
C SER A 34 1.30 8.55 3.04
N GLU A 35 0.98 9.62 2.37
CA GLU A 35 1.70 10.12 1.21
C GLU A 35 1.48 11.62 1.09
N THR A 36 2.54 12.39 1.19
CA THR A 36 2.45 13.85 1.12
C THR A 36 2.35 14.27 -0.33
N VAL A 37 1.16 14.67 -0.75
CA VAL A 37 0.91 15.19 -2.09
C VAL A 37 0.31 16.58 -1.99
N ASP A 38 1.04 17.56 -2.53
CA ASP A 38 0.58 18.93 -2.66
C ASP A 38 -0.32 19.04 -3.90
N TRP A 39 -1.62 19.28 -3.70
CA TRP A 39 -2.59 19.31 -4.81
C TRP A 39 -3.00 20.72 -5.23
N ALA A 40 -2.81 21.71 -4.35
CA ALA A 40 -3.06 23.10 -4.62
C ALA A 40 -2.13 23.98 -3.79
N LEU A 41 -1.89 25.18 -4.25
CA LEU A 41 -1.15 26.19 -3.50
C LEU A 41 -1.94 27.49 -3.38
N THR A 42 -1.83 28.15 -2.23
CA THR A 42 -2.32 29.50 -2.01
C THR A 42 -1.15 30.47 -2.13
N ASN A 43 -1.36 31.57 -2.85
CA ASN A 43 -0.39 32.66 -2.90
C ASN A 43 -1.05 33.94 -2.35
N ASN A 44 -0.62 34.42 -1.20
CA ASN A 44 -1.14 35.65 -0.65
C ASN A 44 -0.33 36.85 -1.15
N LEU A 45 -0.65 37.31 -2.36
CA LEU A 45 0.01 38.45 -3.00
C LEU A 45 -0.18 39.79 -2.29
N ARG A 46 -1.03 39.85 -1.25
CA ARG A 46 -1.36 41.10 -0.52
C ARG A 46 -0.40 41.40 0.62
N LEU A 47 0.43 40.48 1.00
CA LEU A 47 1.43 40.64 2.06
C LEU A 47 2.78 41.08 1.48
N PRO A 48 3.55 41.94 2.17
CA PRO A 48 4.87 42.36 1.72
C PRO A 48 5.84 41.17 1.58
N ASN A 49 5.60 40.08 2.27
CA ASN A 49 6.25 38.81 2.08
C ASN A 49 5.26 37.83 1.45
N GLN A 50 5.46 37.49 0.19
CA GLN A 50 4.66 36.49 -0.50
C GLN A 50 4.82 35.15 0.24
N ILE A 51 3.75 34.67 0.88
CA ILE A 51 3.73 33.35 1.51
C ILE A 51 3.01 32.40 0.58
N ILE A 52 3.73 31.42 0.09
CA ILE A 52 3.17 30.28 -0.64
C ILE A 52 2.89 29.18 0.38
N ALA A 53 1.65 28.74 0.46
CA ALA A 53 1.26 27.63 1.33
C ALA A 53 0.63 26.52 0.46
N TYR A 54 1.16 25.33 0.59
CA TYR A 54 0.65 24.13 -0.09
C TYR A 54 -0.52 23.53 0.67
N LYS A 55 -1.47 22.97 -0.05
CA LYS A 55 -2.60 22.20 0.46
C LYS A 55 -2.32 20.72 0.26
N THR A 56 -2.23 20.01 1.36
CA THR A 56 -2.03 18.55 1.40
C THR A 56 -3.36 17.82 1.59
N ILE A 57 -3.35 16.52 1.46
CA ILE A 57 -4.49 15.65 1.67
C ILE A 57 -4.07 14.46 2.55
N ASP A 58 -4.89 14.15 3.56
CA ASP A 58 -4.67 13.05 4.48
C ASP A 58 -5.68 11.93 4.23
N PHE A 59 -5.24 10.70 4.40
CA PHE A 59 -6.10 9.51 4.29
C PHE A 59 -6.55 9.04 5.68
N ASP A 60 -7.79 8.60 5.76
CA ASP A 60 -8.30 7.87 6.91
C ASP A 60 -7.90 6.40 6.86
N PHE A 61 -8.06 5.70 7.99
CA PHE A 61 -7.94 4.25 8.02
C PHE A 61 -8.99 3.58 7.14
N ALA A 62 -8.57 2.60 6.35
CA ALA A 62 -9.46 1.85 5.46
C ALA A 62 -9.22 0.34 5.58
N PRO A 63 -10.26 -0.48 5.34
CA PRO A 63 -10.13 -1.93 5.36
C PRO A 63 -9.42 -2.45 4.10
N GLY A 64 -8.65 -3.51 4.29
CA GLY A 64 -8.05 -4.33 3.24
C GLY A 64 -8.07 -5.79 3.62
N PHE A 65 -7.55 -6.64 2.76
CA PHE A 65 -7.40 -8.06 3.06
C PHE A 65 -6.15 -8.64 2.43
N ARG A 66 -5.67 -9.73 3.04
CA ARG A 66 -4.64 -10.61 2.49
C ARG A 66 -5.11 -12.04 2.61
N ILE A 67 -5.02 -12.78 1.53
CA ILE A 67 -5.32 -14.22 1.50
C ILE A 67 -4.12 -14.98 1.00
N GLY A 68 -3.95 -16.22 1.45
CA GLY A 68 -2.80 -17.00 1.03
C GLY A 68 -2.93 -18.48 1.31
N ALA A 69 -1.98 -19.21 0.77
CA ALA A 69 -1.78 -20.63 1.04
C ALA A 69 -0.29 -20.93 1.20
N GLY A 70 0.02 -21.98 1.95
CA GLY A 70 1.38 -22.44 2.15
C GLY A 70 1.50 -23.93 2.13
N LEU A 71 2.72 -24.40 1.87
CA LEU A 71 3.12 -25.81 1.92
C LEU A 71 4.30 -25.93 2.87
N GLN A 72 4.14 -26.76 3.89
CA GLN A 72 5.21 -27.04 4.84
C GLN A 72 5.79 -28.44 4.62
N LYS A 73 7.13 -28.51 4.54
CA LYS A 73 7.88 -29.76 4.47
C LYS A 73 9.11 -29.67 5.37
N ALA A 74 9.13 -30.43 6.46
CA ALA A 74 10.13 -30.30 7.52
C ALA A 74 10.26 -28.85 8.01
N ASP A 75 11.47 -28.26 7.96
CA ASP A 75 11.74 -26.89 8.38
C ASP A 75 11.49 -25.84 7.28
N TRP A 76 11.17 -26.28 6.07
CA TRP A 76 10.92 -25.40 4.93
C TRP A 76 9.43 -25.10 4.77
N ASN A 77 9.15 -23.85 4.42
CA ASN A 77 7.79 -23.41 4.20
C ASN A 77 7.74 -22.50 2.97
N ILE A 78 6.86 -22.85 2.03
CA ILE A 78 6.57 -22.03 0.85
C ILE A 78 5.22 -21.38 1.10
N LYS A 79 5.12 -20.07 0.98
CA LYS A 79 3.89 -19.30 1.19
C LYS A 79 3.61 -18.44 -0.03
N ALA A 80 2.36 -18.38 -0.44
CA ALA A 80 1.90 -17.45 -1.48
C ALA A 80 0.79 -16.58 -0.89
N PHE A 81 0.87 -15.27 -1.09
CA PHE A 81 -0.11 -14.30 -0.61
C PHE A 81 -0.55 -13.36 -1.72
N TYR A 82 -1.80 -12.96 -1.65
CA TYR A 82 -2.34 -11.84 -2.39
C TYR A 82 -2.91 -10.82 -1.41
N THR A 83 -2.42 -9.58 -1.50
CA THR A 83 -2.85 -8.45 -0.68
C THR A 83 -3.60 -7.44 -1.54
N ARG A 84 -4.79 -7.03 -1.08
CA ARG A 84 -5.58 -5.97 -1.68
C ARG A 84 -5.93 -4.92 -0.64
N TYR A 85 -5.64 -3.65 -0.96
CA TYR A 85 -6.03 -2.49 -0.17
C TYR A 85 -6.44 -1.36 -1.11
N SER A 86 -7.47 -0.60 -0.74
CA SER A 86 -7.91 0.55 -1.51
C SER A 86 -8.42 1.62 -0.55
N VAL A 87 -8.00 2.86 -0.76
CA VAL A 87 -8.38 4.00 0.07
C VAL A 87 -8.63 5.22 -0.79
N GLN A 88 -9.52 6.11 -0.31
CA GLN A 88 -9.83 7.39 -0.93
C GLN A 88 -9.80 8.49 0.12
N ALA A 89 -9.27 9.65 -0.27
CA ALA A 89 -9.31 10.86 0.52
C ALA A 89 -9.96 11.98 -0.30
N HIS A 90 -10.59 12.93 0.39
CA HIS A 90 -11.25 14.09 -0.20
C HIS A 90 -10.90 15.34 0.59
N ALA A 91 -10.63 16.44 -0.10
CA ALA A 91 -10.47 17.73 0.52
C ALA A 91 -11.12 18.83 -0.33
N THR A 92 -11.47 19.92 0.32
CA THR A 92 -12.06 21.12 -0.32
C THR A 92 -11.42 22.36 0.28
N THR A 93 -11.16 23.36 -0.54
CA THR A 93 -10.73 24.67 -0.08
C THR A 93 -11.55 25.76 -0.76
N HIS A 94 -11.82 26.83 0.00
CA HIS A 94 -12.48 28.04 -0.48
C HIS A 94 -11.51 29.23 -0.51
N ASP A 95 -10.22 28.96 -0.42
CA ASP A 95 -9.18 29.97 -0.59
C ASP A 95 -8.92 30.23 -2.08
N ASN A 96 -8.33 31.38 -2.38
CA ASN A 96 -7.79 31.63 -3.71
C ASN A 96 -6.59 30.69 -3.95
N VAL A 97 -6.72 29.76 -4.87
CA VAL A 97 -5.75 28.71 -5.11
C VAL A 97 -5.33 28.62 -6.57
N ILE A 98 -4.14 28.05 -6.78
CA ILE A 98 -3.63 27.63 -8.08
C ILE A 98 -3.37 26.13 -7.99
N SER A 99 -3.45 25.39 -9.12
CA SER A 99 -3.02 24.01 -9.17
C SER A 99 -1.52 23.87 -8.86
N ALA A 100 -1.16 22.85 -8.09
CA ALA A 100 0.23 22.50 -7.87
C ALA A 100 0.85 21.75 -9.08
N PHE A 101 0.04 21.06 -9.89
CA PHE A 101 0.51 20.21 -10.98
C PHE A 101 0.57 20.90 -12.35
N MET A 102 -0.35 21.81 -12.60
CA MET A 102 -0.49 22.45 -13.92
C MET A 102 0.72 23.27 -14.32
N PRO A 103 1.26 23.11 -15.53
CA PRO A 103 2.22 24.04 -16.10
C PRO A 103 1.68 25.47 -16.16
N SER A 104 2.49 26.46 -15.82
CA SER A 104 2.13 27.89 -15.78
C SER A 104 1.46 28.43 -17.03
N LYS A 105 1.70 27.80 -18.19
CA LYS A 105 1.05 28.17 -19.47
C LYS A 105 -0.46 27.94 -19.50
N PHE A 106 -0.99 27.11 -18.59
CA PHE A 106 -2.40 26.75 -18.52
C PHE A 106 -3.11 27.44 -17.35
N VAL A 107 -2.36 28.09 -16.44
CA VAL A 107 -2.85 28.67 -15.19
C VAL A 107 -2.49 30.15 -15.15
N GLU A 108 -3.35 30.99 -15.69
CA GLU A 108 -3.15 32.44 -15.59
C GLU A 108 -3.93 33.10 -14.46
N THR A 109 -4.84 32.38 -13.80
CA THR A 109 -5.79 32.94 -12.83
C THR A 109 -5.90 32.11 -11.56
N PHE A 110 -6.11 32.79 -10.43
CA PHE A 110 -6.48 32.16 -9.18
C PHE A 110 -7.93 31.66 -9.27
N TYR A 111 -8.14 30.46 -8.78
CA TYR A 111 -9.46 29.88 -8.60
C TYR A 111 -9.98 30.24 -7.20
N GLN A 112 -11.29 30.48 -7.08
CA GLN A 112 -11.93 30.89 -5.82
C GLN A 112 -12.12 29.70 -4.87
N SER A 113 -12.17 28.48 -5.41
CA SER A 113 -12.29 27.25 -4.64
C SER A 113 -11.73 26.09 -5.43
N ALA A 114 -11.38 25.02 -4.71
CA ALA A 114 -11.00 23.77 -5.35
C ALA A 114 -11.42 22.57 -4.49
N THR A 115 -11.59 21.42 -5.17
CA THR A 115 -11.86 20.12 -4.55
C THR A 115 -10.86 19.11 -5.07
N VAL A 116 -10.49 18.16 -4.24
CA VAL A 116 -9.62 17.05 -4.63
C VAL A 116 -10.19 15.73 -4.14
N LYS A 117 -10.02 14.70 -4.96
CA LYS A 117 -10.22 13.30 -4.61
C LYS A 117 -8.97 12.53 -4.98
N PHE A 118 -8.30 11.94 -3.99
CA PHE A 118 -7.16 11.05 -4.19
C PHE A 118 -7.52 9.61 -3.89
N THR A 119 -7.21 8.70 -4.80
CA THR A 119 -7.49 7.26 -4.69
C THR A 119 -6.18 6.49 -4.82
N ILE A 120 -5.94 5.55 -3.92
CA ILE A 120 -4.82 4.61 -3.95
C ILE A 120 -5.39 3.19 -4.00
N ASP A 121 -4.98 2.43 -5.01
CA ASP A 121 -5.30 1.02 -5.21
C ASP A 121 -4.03 0.18 -5.16
N TYR A 122 -3.90 -0.64 -4.14
CA TYR A 122 -2.75 -1.50 -3.87
C TYR A 122 -3.12 -2.97 -4.08
N SER A 123 -2.39 -3.67 -4.95
CA SER A 123 -2.62 -5.07 -5.31
C SER A 123 -1.28 -5.77 -5.47
N ILE A 124 -0.87 -6.53 -4.45
CA ILE A 124 0.46 -7.16 -4.40
C ILE A 124 0.34 -8.67 -4.18
N PHE A 125 1.14 -9.40 -4.90
CA PHE A 125 1.37 -10.83 -4.75
C PHE A 125 2.77 -11.07 -4.18
N ASP A 126 2.88 -11.92 -3.17
CA ASP A 126 4.13 -12.36 -2.56
C ASP A 126 4.25 -13.89 -2.68
N LEU A 127 5.43 -14.38 -3.05
CA LEU A 127 5.80 -15.79 -3.00
C LEU A 127 7.07 -15.93 -2.17
N ASP A 128 6.96 -16.55 -1.01
CA ASP A 128 7.99 -16.59 0.01
C ASP A 128 8.43 -18.04 0.27
N LEU A 129 9.74 -18.27 0.32
CA LEU A 129 10.38 -19.48 0.81
C LEU A 129 11.12 -19.14 2.10
N ASN A 130 10.73 -19.73 3.21
CA ASN A 130 11.41 -19.56 4.47
C ASN A 130 11.84 -20.88 5.09
N LYS A 131 12.87 -20.82 5.95
CA LYS A 131 13.38 -21.95 6.71
C LYS A 131 13.30 -21.64 8.19
N SER A 132 12.58 -22.46 8.94
CA SER A 132 12.46 -22.34 10.39
C SER A 132 13.74 -22.84 11.06
N ILE A 133 14.35 -22.02 11.92
CA ILE A 133 15.56 -22.30 12.69
C ILE A 133 15.25 -22.04 14.16
N GLN A 134 15.24 -23.12 14.96
CA GLN A 134 15.04 -23.00 16.39
C GLN A 134 16.34 -22.57 17.07
N VAL A 135 16.30 -21.45 17.80
CA VAL A 135 17.42 -20.92 18.55
C VAL A 135 17.12 -21.03 20.06
N GLY A 136 17.68 -22.04 20.72
CA GLY A 136 17.33 -22.36 22.10
C GLY A 136 15.88 -22.89 22.21
N GLU A 137 15.26 -22.70 23.40
CA GLU A 137 13.95 -23.28 23.71
C GLU A 137 12.76 -22.41 23.29
N SER A 138 12.95 -21.11 23.17
CA SER A 138 11.85 -20.15 23.02
C SER A 138 11.88 -19.31 21.76
N LEU A 139 13.02 -19.19 21.08
CA LEU A 139 13.18 -18.33 19.92
C LEU A 139 13.22 -19.17 18.63
N ASN A 140 12.35 -18.84 17.70
CA ASN A 140 12.37 -19.34 16.33
C ASN A 140 12.66 -18.18 15.37
N ILE A 141 13.63 -18.37 14.49
CA ILE A 141 14.02 -17.40 13.47
C ILE A 141 13.84 -18.07 12.11
N SER A 142 13.17 -17.39 11.20
CA SER A 142 12.89 -17.90 9.86
C SER A 142 13.37 -16.89 8.80
N PRO A 143 14.63 -17.00 8.33
CA PRO A 143 15.07 -16.27 7.16
C PRO A 143 14.21 -16.63 5.95
N LEU A 144 13.97 -15.63 5.12
CA LEU A 144 13.04 -15.67 4.01
C LEU A 144 13.72 -15.11 2.76
N ILE A 145 13.55 -15.82 1.65
CA ILE A 145 13.79 -15.32 0.30
C ILE A 145 12.50 -15.48 -0.50
N GLY A 146 12.23 -14.57 -1.43
CA GLY A 146 10.97 -14.63 -2.16
C GLY A 146 10.94 -13.75 -3.37
N LEU A 147 9.74 -13.64 -3.92
CA LEU A 147 9.39 -12.79 -5.04
C LEU A 147 8.18 -11.95 -4.65
N LYS A 148 8.20 -10.68 -5.04
CA LYS A 148 7.11 -9.75 -4.87
C LYS A 148 6.73 -9.19 -6.22
N GLY A 149 5.43 -9.08 -6.52
CA GLY A 149 4.96 -8.49 -7.76
C GLY A 149 3.57 -7.91 -7.63
N GLY A 150 3.21 -6.97 -8.52
CA GLY A 150 1.87 -6.40 -8.51
C GLY A 150 1.81 -4.98 -9.02
N ALA A 151 0.76 -4.27 -8.63
CA ALA A 151 0.48 -2.92 -9.07
C ALA A 151 0.06 -2.00 -7.93
N ILE A 152 0.49 -0.75 -8.01
CA ILE A 152 0.05 0.36 -7.17
C ILE A 152 -0.46 1.44 -8.13
N ASN A 153 -1.77 1.70 -8.08
CA ASN A 153 -2.41 2.69 -8.94
C ASN A 153 -2.86 3.87 -8.08
N GLN A 154 -2.42 5.06 -8.47
CA GLN A 154 -2.71 6.30 -7.78
C GLN A 154 -3.38 7.26 -8.74
N ARG A 155 -4.49 7.88 -8.32
CA ARG A 155 -5.25 8.82 -9.14
C ARG A 155 -5.71 10.00 -8.30
N ILE A 156 -5.33 11.20 -8.74
CA ILE A 156 -5.77 12.46 -8.18
C ILE A 156 -6.69 13.13 -9.20
N ASN A 157 -7.92 13.42 -8.77
CA ASN A 157 -8.86 14.22 -9.55
C ASN A 157 -9.10 15.52 -8.80
N THR A 158 -8.76 16.65 -9.41
CA THR A 158 -8.91 17.96 -8.82
C THR A 158 -9.84 18.82 -9.68
N GLY A 159 -10.77 19.51 -9.04
CA GLY A 159 -11.62 20.52 -9.67
C GLY A 159 -11.27 21.90 -9.13
N TYR A 160 -10.96 22.83 -10.01
CA TYR A 160 -10.69 24.22 -9.67
C TYR A 160 -11.83 25.08 -10.23
N TYR A 161 -12.41 25.93 -9.38
CA TYR A 161 -13.63 26.69 -9.69
C TYR A 161 -13.40 28.19 -9.52
N GLY A 162 -13.82 28.94 -10.53
CA GLY A 162 -13.72 30.41 -10.61
C GLY A 162 -14.54 30.95 -11.77
N LEU A 163 -14.07 31.99 -12.42
CA LEU A 163 -14.68 32.49 -13.69
C LEU A 163 -14.62 31.43 -14.78
N VAL A 164 -13.55 30.63 -14.77
CA VAL A 164 -13.34 29.45 -15.58
C VAL A 164 -13.17 28.27 -14.63
N SER A 165 -13.76 27.13 -14.94
CA SER A 165 -13.57 25.91 -14.19
C SER A 165 -12.63 24.96 -14.93
N VAL A 166 -11.77 24.30 -14.16
CA VAL A 166 -10.79 23.35 -14.69
C VAL A 166 -10.89 22.04 -13.92
N LEU A 167 -10.87 20.94 -14.65
CA LEU A 167 -10.77 19.60 -14.12
C LEU A 167 -9.39 19.05 -14.50
N GLU A 168 -8.67 18.56 -13.51
CA GLU A 168 -7.35 17.97 -13.68
C GLU A 168 -7.34 16.53 -13.15
N GLN A 169 -6.74 15.62 -13.89
CA GLN A 169 -6.56 14.23 -13.51
C GLN A 169 -5.10 13.84 -13.63
N VAL A 170 -4.47 13.60 -12.49
CA VAL A 170 -3.11 13.03 -12.41
C VAL A 170 -3.23 11.54 -12.12
N THR A 171 -2.54 10.72 -12.89
CA THR A 171 -2.42 9.28 -12.66
C THR A 171 -0.94 8.91 -12.52
N ASN A 172 -0.64 8.08 -11.53
CA ASN A 172 0.67 7.50 -11.29
C ASN A 172 0.51 6.02 -11.03
N ASN A 173 0.64 5.22 -12.06
CA ASN A 173 0.46 3.77 -12.00
C ASN A 173 1.81 3.08 -12.10
N PHE A 174 2.13 2.29 -11.08
CA PHE A 174 3.30 1.42 -11.04
C PHE A 174 2.89 -0.04 -11.21
N THR A 175 3.63 -0.78 -12.01
CA THR A 175 3.52 -2.24 -12.09
C THR A 175 4.93 -2.82 -12.15
N GLY A 176 5.22 -3.77 -11.28
CA GLY A 176 6.56 -4.33 -11.18
C GLY A 176 6.59 -5.73 -10.58
N PHE A 177 7.79 -6.31 -10.60
CA PHE A 177 8.10 -7.62 -10.08
C PHE A 177 9.58 -7.70 -9.69
N GLY A 178 9.91 -8.40 -8.61
CA GLY A 178 11.32 -8.54 -8.21
C GLY A 178 11.56 -9.37 -6.96
N PRO A 179 12.82 -9.49 -6.53
CA PRO A 179 13.21 -10.26 -5.37
C PRO A 179 12.77 -9.62 -4.07
N LYS A 180 12.56 -10.48 -3.07
CA LYS A 180 12.26 -10.16 -1.69
C LYS A 180 13.16 -10.96 -0.78
N ILE A 181 13.67 -10.33 0.27
CA ILE A 181 14.40 -10.99 1.36
C ILE A 181 13.82 -10.51 2.70
N GLY A 182 13.90 -11.34 3.73
CA GLY A 182 13.37 -10.96 5.03
C GLY A 182 13.73 -11.92 6.13
N LEU A 183 13.16 -11.65 7.28
CA LEU A 183 13.33 -12.41 8.51
C LEU A 183 12.02 -12.39 9.28
N GLU A 184 11.49 -13.56 9.59
CA GLU A 184 10.39 -13.71 10.55
C GLU A 184 10.98 -14.20 11.86
N SER A 185 10.56 -13.65 12.99
CA SER A 185 10.98 -14.07 14.32
C SER A 185 9.78 -14.31 15.23
N GLN A 186 9.86 -15.35 16.03
CA GLN A 186 8.82 -15.72 16.97
C GLN A 186 9.46 -16.11 18.30
N TRP A 187 9.11 -15.38 19.35
CA TRP A 187 9.56 -15.63 20.71
C TRP A 187 8.41 -16.18 21.56
N LEU A 188 8.51 -17.46 21.92
CA LEU A 188 7.54 -18.15 22.76
C LEU A 188 7.70 -17.73 24.21
N PHE A 189 6.67 -17.14 24.81
CA PHE A 189 6.69 -16.70 26.22
C PHE A 189 5.69 -17.47 27.10
N TYR A 190 4.74 -18.18 26.47
CA TYR A 190 3.79 -19.02 27.22
C TYR A 190 3.46 -20.27 26.40
N ASN A 191 3.55 -21.44 27.11
CA ASN A 191 3.24 -22.74 26.53
C ASN A 191 2.59 -23.62 27.61
N LYS A 192 1.28 -23.85 27.48
CA LYS A 192 0.55 -24.75 28.39
C LYS A 192 -0.53 -25.52 27.63
N ASN A 193 -0.50 -26.84 27.76
CA ASN A 193 -1.37 -27.73 27.02
C ASN A 193 -1.19 -27.54 25.50
N ALA A 194 -2.30 -27.29 24.78
CA ALA A 194 -2.25 -27.04 23.32
C ALA A 194 -2.18 -25.54 22.96
N LEU A 195 -2.08 -24.64 23.96
CA LEU A 195 -2.11 -23.20 23.79
C LEU A 195 -0.72 -22.61 23.92
N ARG A 196 -0.29 -21.86 22.92
CA ARG A 196 1.01 -21.17 22.89
C ARG A 196 0.82 -19.71 22.54
N TYR A 197 1.50 -18.81 23.27
CA TYR A 197 1.57 -17.39 22.93
C TYR A 197 3.01 -17.01 22.63
N SER A 198 3.19 -16.22 21.59
CA SER A 198 4.49 -15.76 21.14
C SER A 198 4.43 -14.29 20.77
N LEU A 199 5.52 -13.57 21.05
CA LEU A 199 5.79 -12.29 20.39
C LEU A 199 6.32 -12.60 18.98
N ILE A 200 5.95 -11.76 18.03
CA ILE A 200 6.43 -11.86 16.66
C ILE A 200 6.98 -10.53 16.20
N ALA A 201 8.05 -10.61 15.40
CA ALA A 201 8.57 -9.48 14.68
C ALA A 201 9.04 -9.96 13.31
N ASP A 202 8.44 -9.43 12.25
CA ASP A 202 8.73 -9.77 10.87
C ASP A 202 9.30 -8.53 10.18
N PHE A 203 10.34 -8.73 9.37
CA PHE A 203 10.94 -7.69 8.54
C PHE A 203 11.20 -8.23 7.14
N ALA A 204 10.92 -7.42 6.13
CA ALA A 204 11.27 -7.77 4.76
C ALA A 204 11.61 -6.52 3.95
N THR A 205 12.44 -6.71 2.94
CA THR A 205 12.71 -5.70 1.91
C THR A 205 12.57 -6.33 0.53
N SER A 206 12.11 -5.55 -0.44
CA SER A 206 12.01 -5.99 -1.83
C SER A 206 12.36 -4.87 -2.79
N TYR A 207 12.92 -5.24 -3.94
CA TYR A 207 13.12 -4.32 -5.05
C TYR A 207 12.37 -4.86 -6.27
N MET A 208 11.34 -4.13 -6.69
CA MET A 208 10.53 -4.51 -7.84
C MET A 208 10.97 -3.72 -9.07
N TRP A 209 11.59 -4.37 -10.05
CA TRP A 209 11.76 -3.80 -11.38
C TRP A 209 10.41 -3.59 -12.02
N GLY A 210 10.18 -2.39 -12.55
CA GLY A 210 8.84 -2.07 -12.99
C GLY A 210 8.74 -0.92 -13.95
N LYS A 211 7.50 -0.56 -14.24
CA LYS A 211 7.15 0.53 -15.13
C LYS A 211 6.16 1.45 -14.45
N TRP A 212 6.47 2.76 -14.48
CA TRP A 212 5.51 3.81 -14.18
C TRP A 212 4.79 4.26 -15.45
N SER A 213 3.51 4.53 -15.32
CA SER A 213 2.69 5.23 -16.33
C SER A 213 2.12 6.46 -15.65
N ILE A 214 2.69 7.62 -15.96
CA ILE A 214 2.38 8.90 -15.31
C ILE A 214 1.77 9.81 -16.37
N TYR A 215 0.53 10.24 -16.13
CA TYR A 215 -0.21 11.13 -17.00
C TYR A 215 -0.88 12.21 -16.16
N ASP A 216 -0.80 13.43 -16.67
CA ASP A 216 -1.57 14.57 -16.19
C ASP A 216 -2.45 15.06 -17.35
N THR A 217 -3.74 15.17 -17.10
CA THR A 217 -4.72 15.58 -18.10
C THR A 217 -5.56 16.74 -17.56
N LEU A 218 -5.63 17.81 -18.33
CA LEU A 218 -6.31 19.04 -17.98
C LEU A 218 -7.45 19.30 -18.97
N ILE A 219 -8.63 19.66 -18.44
CA ILE A 219 -9.82 20.02 -19.21
C ILE A 219 -10.37 21.34 -18.68
N ARG A 220 -10.48 22.36 -19.54
CA ARG A 220 -11.13 23.64 -19.23
C ARG A 220 -12.57 23.65 -19.80
N ASN A 221 -13.48 24.27 -19.07
CA ASN A 221 -14.89 24.35 -19.49
C ASN A 221 -15.16 25.44 -20.53
N ASP A 222 -14.28 26.43 -20.70
CA ASP A 222 -14.43 27.56 -21.65
C ASP A 222 -13.77 27.29 -23.01
N SER A 223 -12.98 26.27 -23.12
CA SER A 223 -12.28 25.91 -24.35
C SER A 223 -12.16 24.42 -24.48
N ALA A 224 -12.22 23.91 -25.71
CA ALA A 224 -11.97 22.52 -26.00
C ALA A 224 -10.47 22.11 -25.84
N GLN A 225 -9.65 22.93 -25.22
CA GLN A 225 -8.24 22.66 -25.04
C GLN A 225 -8.05 21.63 -23.93
N ILE A 226 -7.65 20.44 -24.35
CA ILE A 226 -7.14 19.39 -23.49
C ILE A 226 -5.62 19.54 -23.46
N GLY A 227 -5.07 19.93 -22.31
CA GLY A 227 -3.65 19.83 -22.04
C GLY A 227 -3.34 18.45 -21.52
N SER A 228 -2.27 17.82 -21.99
CA SER A 228 -1.75 16.59 -21.37
C SER A 228 -0.25 16.66 -21.20
N VAL A 229 0.23 16.21 -20.03
CA VAL A 229 1.66 16.04 -19.76
C VAL A 229 1.90 14.55 -19.58
N ILE A 230 2.84 14.03 -20.35
CA ILE A 230 3.32 12.65 -20.22
C ILE A 230 4.70 12.72 -19.59
N VAL A 231 4.84 12.15 -18.40
CA VAL A 231 6.13 12.04 -17.74
C VAL A 231 6.80 10.76 -18.20
N GLY A 232 7.95 10.89 -18.86
CA GLY A 232 8.74 9.76 -19.34
C GLY A 232 9.24 8.86 -18.20
N LYS A 233 9.86 7.74 -18.58
CA LYS A 233 10.44 6.77 -17.65
C LYS A 233 11.39 7.46 -16.67
N ARG A 234 11.20 7.21 -15.38
CA ARG A 234 12.05 7.82 -14.35
C ARG A 234 12.92 6.79 -13.66
N ASP A 235 12.32 5.83 -12.96
CA ASP A 235 13.08 4.85 -12.19
C ASP A 235 12.99 3.45 -12.79
N LEU A 236 14.00 2.62 -12.45
CA LEU A 236 14.05 1.22 -12.90
C LEU A 236 13.15 0.32 -12.05
N GLY A 237 12.77 0.77 -10.87
CA GLY A 237 11.97 -0.03 -9.95
C GLY A 237 11.68 0.69 -8.63
N ALA A 238 10.82 0.07 -7.81
CA ALA A 238 10.45 0.52 -6.49
C ALA A 238 11.11 -0.34 -5.42
N LEU A 239 11.75 0.31 -4.44
CA LEU A 239 12.21 -0.32 -3.21
C LEU A 239 11.06 -0.31 -2.20
N SER A 240 10.85 -1.40 -1.47
CA SER A 240 9.96 -1.40 -0.32
C SER A 240 10.59 -2.02 0.92
N LEU A 241 10.23 -1.46 2.08
CA LEU A 241 10.51 -2.00 3.40
C LEU A 241 9.19 -2.39 4.06
N GLN A 242 9.15 -3.55 4.71
CA GLN A 242 7.98 -4.03 5.46
C GLN A 242 8.41 -4.46 6.85
N GLY A 243 7.61 -4.10 7.85
CA GLY A 243 7.78 -4.51 9.23
C GLY A 243 6.44 -4.88 9.85
N LEU A 244 6.42 -5.89 10.71
CA LEU A 244 5.27 -6.24 11.53
C LEU A 244 5.76 -6.63 12.92
N VAL A 245 5.10 -6.10 13.95
CA VAL A 245 5.30 -6.50 15.34
C VAL A 245 3.96 -6.85 15.97
N GLY A 246 3.89 -7.93 16.72
CA GLY A 246 2.61 -8.37 17.28
C GLY A 246 2.69 -9.56 18.21
N ILE A 247 1.51 -10.11 18.49
CA ILE A 247 1.32 -11.31 19.30
C ILE A 247 0.65 -12.38 18.45
N LYS A 248 1.13 -13.59 18.59
CA LYS A 248 0.59 -14.79 17.97
C LYS A 248 0.10 -15.75 19.02
N MET A 249 -1.08 -16.32 18.79
CA MET A 249 -1.68 -17.40 19.57
C MET A 249 -1.83 -18.62 18.67
N ASP A 250 -1.22 -19.74 19.05
CA ASP A 250 -1.40 -21.03 18.41
C ASP A 250 -2.26 -21.94 19.28
N TYR A 251 -3.29 -22.56 18.71
CA TYR A 251 -4.13 -23.55 19.35
C TYR A 251 -4.45 -24.69 18.39
N LYS A 252 -3.87 -25.86 18.63
CA LYS A 252 -4.01 -27.05 17.76
C LYS A 252 -3.68 -26.72 16.29
N LYS A 253 -4.69 -26.75 15.42
CA LYS A 253 -4.57 -26.46 13.98
C LYS A 253 -4.80 -24.98 13.64
N TYR A 254 -5.09 -24.13 14.60
CA TYR A 254 -5.41 -22.73 14.38
C TYR A 254 -4.31 -21.83 14.92
N SER A 255 -4.04 -20.77 14.20
CA SER A 255 -3.18 -19.70 14.67
C SER A 255 -3.85 -18.36 14.39
N VAL A 256 -3.82 -17.49 15.37
CA VAL A 256 -4.30 -16.11 15.24
C VAL A 256 -3.14 -15.17 15.57
N LYS A 257 -2.93 -14.17 14.74
CA LYS A 257 -1.91 -13.15 14.91
C LYS A 257 -2.58 -11.78 14.89
N ILE A 258 -2.25 -10.93 15.86
CA ILE A 258 -2.62 -9.53 15.85
C ILE A 258 -1.36 -8.69 15.98
N GLY A 259 -1.22 -7.66 15.16
CA GLY A 259 -0.03 -6.84 15.15
C GLY A 259 -0.24 -5.50 14.47
N TYR A 260 0.80 -4.68 14.55
CA TYR A 260 0.92 -3.45 13.78
C TYR A 260 1.90 -3.69 12.64
N GLU A 261 1.46 -3.37 11.43
CA GLU A 261 2.24 -3.55 10.20
C GLU A 261 2.52 -2.20 9.57
N ILE A 262 3.71 -2.03 9.03
CA ILE A 262 4.13 -0.88 8.24
C ILE A 262 4.77 -1.38 6.94
N SER A 263 4.43 -0.74 5.84
CA SER A 263 5.03 -0.98 4.52
C SER A 263 5.35 0.35 3.88
N ASP A 264 6.62 0.62 3.69
CA ASP A 264 7.13 1.85 3.10
C ASP A 264 7.62 1.57 1.68
N TRP A 265 7.09 2.30 0.69
CA TRP A 265 7.42 2.21 -0.72
C TRP A 265 8.11 3.49 -1.15
N PHE A 266 9.43 3.43 -1.27
CA PHE A 266 10.26 4.58 -1.59
C PHE A 266 9.98 5.12 -2.99
N ASN A 267 9.86 6.44 -3.09
CA ASN A 267 9.64 7.17 -4.34
C ASN A 267 8.46 6.63 -5.16
N GLN A 268 7.40 6.15 -4.48
CA GLN A 268 6.29 5.51 -5.17
C GLN A 268 5.46 6.51 -5.96
N PHE A 269 5.21 7.69 -5.45
CA PHE A 269 4.54 8.76 -6.17
C PHE A 269 5.57 9.66 -6.85
N GLN A 270 5.52 9.72 -8.17
CA GLN A 270 6.41 10.53 -8.99
C GLN A 270 5.57 11.54 -9.74
N VAL A 271 5.65 12.80 -9.37
CA VAL A 271 4.87 13.89 -9.93
C VAL A 271 5.77 15.03 -10.38
N PHE A 272 5.26 15.82 -11.28
CA PHE A 272 5.87 17.07 -11.70
C PHE A 272 5.03 18.24 -11.16
N ASP A 273 5.62 19.03 -10.29
CA ASP A 273 5.05 20.29 -9.81
C ASP A 273 5.58 21.43 -10.68
N ASN A 274 4.70 22.33 -11.06
CA ASN A 274 5.02 23.44 -11.94
C ASN A 274 5.91 24.51 -11.28
N ALA A 275 5.85 24.66 -9.96
CA ALA A 275 6.59 25.69 -9.23
C ALA A 275 7.99 25.23 -8.82
N THR A 276 8.15 23.95 -8.46
CA THR A 276 9.36 23.40 -7.84
C THR A 276 9.99 22.23 -8.61
N GLY A 277 9.33 21.77 -9.66
CA GLY A 277 9.86 20.73 -10.56
C GLY A 277 9.41 19.33 -10.20
N THR A 278 10.32 18.38 -10.25
CA THR A 278 10.02 16.98 -10.02
C THR A 278 10.05 16.63 -8.53
N HIS A 279 8.99 16.01 -8.05
CA HIS A 279 8.88 15.47 -6.70
C HIS A 279 8.70 13.97 -6.72
N THR A 280 9.29 13.34 -5.72
CA THR A 280 9.09 11.93 -5.43
C THR A 280 8.69 11.80 -3.96
N ASN A 281 7.61 11.08 -3.69
CA ASN A 281 7.11 10.86 -2.34
C ASN A 281 6.99 9.38 -2.06
N ASP A 282 7.25 9.02 -0.81
CA ASP A 282 7.10 7.65 -0.33
C ASP A 282 5.63 7.37 -0.04
N LEU A 283 5.17 6.17 -0.37
CA LEU A 283 3.88 5.66 0.05
C LEU A 283 4.06 4.77 1.27
N VAL A 284 3.59 5.21 2.42
CA VAL A 284 3.58 4.42 3.65
C VAL A 284 2.18 3.88 3.89
N LEU A 285 2.04 2.56 3.98
CA LEU A 285 0.84 1.87 4.41
C LEU A 285 1.09 1.32 5.81
N GLN A 286 0.28 1.71 6.80
CA GLN A 286 0.52 1.30 8.19
C GLN A 286 -0.78 1.10 8.96
N GLY A 287 -0.78 0.16 9.91
CA GLY A 287 -1.94 -0.06 10.75
C GLY A 287 -2.06 -1.46 11.33
N ALA A 288 -3.25 -1.77 11.82
CA ALA A 288 -3.54 -3.06 12.44
C ALA A 288 -3.72 -4.16 11.41
N THR A 289 -3.17 -5.34 11.72
CA THR A 289 -3.33 -6.57 10.96
C THR A 289 -3.81 -7.67 11.90
N LEU A 290 -4.95 -8.29 11.57
CA LEU A 290 -5.47 -9.49 12.21
C LEU A 290 -5.37 -10.65 11.24
N ALA A 291 -4.47 -11.59 11.51
CA ALA A 291 -4.21 -12.72 10.64
C ALA A 291 -4.71 -14.03 11.26
N PHE A 292 -5.33 -14.85 10.44
CA PHE A 292 -5.79 -16.18 10.77
C PHE A 292 -5.06 -17.21 9.89
N LYS A 293 -4.59 -18.30 10.52
CA LYS A 293 -3.99 -19.44 9.83
C LYS A 293 -4.71 -20.72 10.24
N TYR A 294 -5.01 -21.57 9.27
CA TYR A 294 -5.50 -22.93 9.48
C TYR A 294 -4.50 -23.93 8.90
N HIS A 295 -4.08 -24.89 9.74
CA HIS A 295 -3.17 -25.97 9.39
C HIS A 295 -3.97 -27.24 9.11
N CYS A 296 -3.84 -27.79 7.94
CA CYS A 296 -4.59 -28.97 7.47
C CYS A 296 -3.87 -30.28 7.79
#